data_842c706bf2c53de8aaf328288a90e01e
#
_entry.id   842c706bf2c53de8aaf328288a90e01e
#
_cell.length_a   1.000
_cell.length_b   1.000
_cell.length_c   1.000
_cell.angle_alpha   90.00
_cell.angle_beta   90.00
_cell.angle_gamma   90.00
#
_symmetry.space_group_name_H-M   'P 1'
#
loop_
_entity.id
_entity.type
_entity.pdbx_description
1 polymer ?
#
loop_
_entity_poly.entity_id
_entity_poly.type
_entity_poly.pdbx_seq_one_letter_code
_entity_poly.pdbx_strand_id
1 'polypeptide(L)'
;MIESTDEGKTWSEPQELPASLTGDRHIAKYTADGRLFITFRDTTHTSPTKGDWVAWVGTFEDIMLGREGQYRVRLMDNTKGADCAYPGLELLPDDTLVTTPYGHWTKGEAAYVVTVHLKLSELDEHAKAWALK
;
A
#
# COMPACT_ATOMS: atom_id res chain seq x y z
N MET A 1 -6.84 -5.04 -12.69
CA MET A 1 -6.31 -6.38 -12.40
C MET A 1 -6.67 -7.33 -13.53
N ILE A 2 -5.79 -8.25 -13.88
CA ILE A 2 -6.07 -9.44 -14.70
C ILE A 2 -5.52 -10.65 -13.96
N GLU A 3 -6.10 -11.82 -14.17
CA GLU A 3 -5.65 -13.07 -13.54
C GLU A 3 -5.52 -14.19 -14.57
N SER A 4 -4.70 -15.16 -14.26
CA SER A 4 -4.53 -16.38 -15.03
C SER A 4 -4.64 -17.58 -14.09
N THR A 5 -5.39 -18.59 -14.50
CA THR A 5 -5.54 -19.87 -13.77
C THR A 5 -4.81 -21.02 -14.47
N ASP A 6 -4.06 -20.72 -15.55
CA ASP A 6 -3.40 -21.70 -16.41
C ASP A 6 -1.93 -21.34 -16.69
N GLU A 7 -1.24 -20.79 -15.69
CA GLU A 7 0.19 -20.42 -15.75
C GLU A 7 0.50 -19.35 -16.83
N GLY A 8 -0.44 -18.40 -17.03
CA GLY A 8 -0.24 -17.28 -17.94
C GLY A 8 -0.53 -17.57 -19.41
N LYS A 9 -1.16 -18.71 -19.75
CA LYS A 9 -1.53 -19.05 -21.12
C LYS A 9 -2.77 -18.27 -21.57
N THR A 10 -3.72 -18.06 -20.65
CA THR A 10 -4.88 -17.19 -20.85
C THR A 10 -5.05 -16.23 -19.67
N TRP A 11 -5.74 -15.12 -19.90
CA TRP A 11 -5.95 -14.07 -18.90
C TRP A 11 -7.40 -13.65 -18.88
N SER A 12 -7.89 -13.27 -17.70
CA SER A 12 -9.23 -12.72 -17.54
C SER A 12 -9.36 -11.36 -18.23
N GLU A 13 -10.61 -10.93 -18.42
CA GLU A 13 -10.88 -9.53 -18.75
C GLU A 13 -10.37 -8.61 -17.65
N PRO A 14 -9.87 -7.39 -17.99
CA PRO A 14 -9.42 -6.43 -17.01
C PRO A 14 -10.54 -6.02 -16.04
N GLN A 15 -10.23 -6.03 -14.76
CA GLN A 15 -11.10 -5.53 -13.70
C GLN A 15 -10.43 -4.38 -12.97
N GLU A 16 -11.20 -3.37 -12.59
CA GLU A 16 -10.71 -2.29 -11.74
C GLU A 16 -10.42 -2.81 -10.33
N LEU A 17 -9.35 -2.28 -9.74
CA LEU A 17 -9.06 -2.52 -8.32
C LEU A 17 -10.00 -1.67 -7.46
N PRO A 18 -10.22 -2.06 -6.17
CA PRO A 18 -10.89 -1.19 -5.21
C PRO A 18 -10.27 0.21 -5.17
N ALA A 19 -11.08 1.23 -4.90
CA ALA A 19 -10.62 2.62 -4.89
C ALA A 19 -9.48 2.84 -3.87
N SER A 20 -9.52 2.15 -2.73
CA SER A 20 -8.47 2.18 -1.70
C SER A 20 -7.13 1.60 -2.16
N LEU A 21 -7.13 0.79 -3.23
CA LEU A 21 -5.93 0.17 -3.82
C LEU A 21 -5.54 0.80 -5.17
N THR A 22 -6.22 1.87 -5.58
CA THR A 22 -5.90 2.58 -6.81
C THR A 22 -4.60 3.35 -6.67
N GLY A 23 -3.63 3.03 -7.50
CA GLY A 23 -2.31 3.63 -7.45
C GLY A 23 -1.34 3.01 -8.44
N ASP A 24 -0.08 3.25 -8.24
CA ASP A 24 1.00 2.62 -8.99
C ASP A 24 2.19 2.25 -8.09
N ARG A 25 3.15 1.48 -8.64
CA ARG A 25 4.36 1.04 -7.92
C ARG A 25 4.05 0.11 -6.73
N HIS A 26 3.03 -0.73 -6.86
CA HIS A 26 2.63 -1.66 -5.82
C HIS A 26 3.70 -2.71 -5.54
N ILE A 27 3.96 -2.97 -4.26
CA ILE A 27 4.66 -4.15 -3.76
C ILE A 27 3.89 -4.72 -2.58
N ALA A 28 3.79 -6.04 -2.49
CA ALA A 28 2.97 -6.75 -1.51
C ALA A 28 3.78 -7.81 -0.75
N LYS A 29 3.44 -8.00 0.51
CA LYS A 29 3.86 -9.16 1.32
C LYS A 29 2.67 -9.70 2.09
N TYR A 30 2.61 -11.01 2.23
CA TYR A 30 1.75 -11.64 3.23
C TYR A 30 2.35 -11.44 4.62
N THR A 31 1.52 -11.05 5.56
CA THR A 31 1.86 -10.96 6.98
C THR A 31 1.64 -12.32 7.66
N ALA A 32 2.13 -12.50 8.89
CA ALA A 32 2.05 -13.77 9.59
C ALA A 32 0.60 -14.26 9.84
N ASP A 33 -0.36 -13.34 9.91
CA ASP A 33 -1.78 -13.63 10.07
C ASP A 33 -2.53 -13.89 8.73
N GLY A 34 -1.79 -13.92 7.61
CA GLY A 34 -2.32 -14.23 6.28
C GLY A 34 -2.94 -13.06 5.53
N ARG A 35 -2.93 -11.87 6.10
CA ARG A 35 -3.32 -10.65 5.38
C ARG A 35 -2.23 -10.18 4.43
N LEU A 36 -2.60 -9.35 3.47
CA LEU A 36 -1.69 -8.63 2.60
C LEU A 36 -1.45 -7.22 3.16
N PHE A 37 -0.18 -6.85 3.24
CA PHE A 37 0.26 -5.47 3.34
C PHE A 37 0.80 -5.06 1.97
N ILE A 38 0.16 -4.06 1.35
CA ILE A 38 0.52 -3.57 0.01
C ILE A 38 0.89 -2.10 0.12
N THR A 39 2.12 -1.74 -0.25
CA THR A 39 2.56 -0.35 -0.24
C THR A 39 2.76 0.16 -1.67
N PHE A 40 2.38 1.42 -1.91
CA PHE A 40 2.31 2.00 -3.24
C PHE A 40 2.20 3.54 -3.20
N ARG A 41 2.26 4.18 -4.37
CA ARG A 41 1.91 5.59 -4.52
C ARG A 41 0.43 5.74 -4.83
N ASP A 42 -0.27 6.56 -4.06
CA ASP A 42 -1.67 6.88 -4.31
C ASP A 42 -1.82 7.77 -5.54
N THR A 43 -2.52 7.29 -6.56
CA THR A 43 -2.86 8.09 -7.76
C THR A 43 -4.38 8.32 -7.89
N THR A 44 -5.15 8.04 -6.85
CA THR A 44 -6.61 8.21 -6.83
C THR A 44 -6.99 9.69 -7.02
N HIS A 45 -7.91 9.97 -7.93
CA HIS A 45 -8.23 11.36 -8.32
C HIS A 45 -8.74 12.23 -7.18
N THR A 46 -9.53 11.67 -6.28
CA THR A 46 -10.23 12.38 -5.19
C THR A 46 -9.72 12.04 -3.80
N SER A 47 -8.57 11.38 -3.70
CA SER A 47 -8.00 10.98 -2.41
C SER A 47 -7.31 12.17 -1.71
N PRO A 48 -7.47 12.30 -0.39
CA PRO A 48 -6.72 13.29 0.41
C PRO A 48 -5.22 12.96 0.50
N THR A 49 -4.81 11.75 0.10
CA THR A 49 -3.41 11.28 0.07
C THR A 49 -2.86 11.14 -1.35
N LYS A 50 -3.51 11.80 -2.33
CA LYS A 50 -3.07 11.75 -3.72
C LYS A 50 -1.63 12.25 -3.89
N GLY A 51 -0.79 11.42 -4.46
CA GLY A 51 0.64 11.70 -4.66
C GLY A 51 1.53 11.23 -3.52
N ASP A 52 0.95 10.78 -2.42
CA ASP A 52 1.67 10.31 -1.24
C ASP A 52 2.03 8.83 -1.33
N TRP A 53 2.89 8.41 -0.44
CA TRP A 53 3.21 7.03 -0.20
C TRP A 53 2.29 6.44 0.86
N VAL A 54 1.55 5.41 0.47
CA VAL A 54 0.49 4.79 1.29
C VAL A 54 0.69 3.29 1.40
N ALA A 55 -0.01 2.68 2.35
CA ALA A 55 -0.19 1.23 2.43
C ALA A 55 -1.66 0.86 2.58
N TRP A 56 -2.02 -0.28 2.02
CA TRP A 56 -3.31 -0.93 2.12
C TRP A 56 -3.16 -2.24 2.87
N VAL A 57 -4.14 -2.56 3.71
CA VAL A 57 -4.23 -3.82 4.46
C VAL A 57 -5.57 -4.49 4.19
N GLY A 58 -5.50 -5.76 3.83
CA GLY A 58 -6.67 -6.58 3.54
C GLY A 58 -6.28 -8.01 3.20
N THR A 59 -7.19 -8.75 2.59
CA THR A 59 -6.96 -10.12 2.16
C THR A 59 -6.88 -10.22 0.64
N PHE A 60 -6.32 -11.31 0.13
CA PHE A 60 -6.37 -11.59 -1.31
C PHE A 60 -7.82 -11.71 -1.80
N GLU A 61 -8.71 -12.26 -0.97
CA GLU A 61 -10.13 -12.36 -1.28
C GLU A 61 -10.79 -10.98 -1.45
N ASP A 62 -10.38 -9.98 -0.66
CA ASP A 62 -10.88 -8.61 -0.83
C ASP A 62 -10.55 -8.06 -2.21
N ILE A 63 -9.33 -8.31 -2.70
CA ILE A 63 -8.92 -7.91 -4.05
C ILE A 63 -9.77 -8.61 -5.10
N MET A 64 -9.93 -9.92 -4.99
CA MET A 64 -10.69 -10.74 -5.96
C MET A 64 -12.17 -10.38 -6.03
N LEU A 65 -12.75 -9.96 -4.91
CA LEU A 65 -14.16 -9.57 -4.79
C LEU A 65 -14.41 -8.06 -4.93
N GLY A 66 -13.37 -7.28 -5.23
CA GLY A 66 -13.48 -5.83 -5.38
C GLY A 66 -13.81 -5.08 -4.08
N ARG A 67 -13.44 -5.62 -2.92
CA ARG A 67 -13.67 -5.02 -1.62
C ARG A 67 -12.56 -4.02 -1.27
N GLU A 68 -12.89 -3.00 -0.49
CA GLU A 68 -11.95 -1.93 -0.11
C GLU A 68 -10.85 -2.36 0.88
N GLY A 69 -10.89 -3.62 1.37
CA GLY A 69 -9.99 -4.12 2.39
C GLY A 69 -10.36 -3.63 3.79
N GLN A 70 -9.43 -3.74 4.73
CA GLN A 70 -9.66 -3.35 6.12
C GLN A 70 -9.42 -1.87 6.35
N TYR A 71 -8.30 -1.33 5.83
CA TYR A 71 -7.97 0.08 5.88
C TYR A 71 -6.83 0.44 4.93
N ARG A 72 -6.68 1.74 4.69
CA ARG A 72 -5.52 2.34 4.04
C ARG A 72 -4.90 3.37 4.98
N VAL A 73 -3.58 3.43 5.02
CA VAL A 73 -2.81 4.37 5.84
C VAL A 73 -1.81 5.13 4.99
N ARG A 74 -1.66 6.44 5.25
CA ARG A 74 -0.55 7.24 4.71
C ARG A 74 0.70 6.93 5.52
N LEU A 75 1.74 6.43 4.84
CA LEU A 75 3.04 6.17 5.44
C LEU A 75 3.88 7.45 5.50
N MET A 76 3.89 8.22 4.41
CA MET A 76 4.52 9.55 4.38
C MET A 76 3.85 10.49 3.38
N ASP A 77 3.83 11.76 3.73
CA ASP A 77 3.38 12.87 2.90
C ASP A 77 4.50 13.26 1.91
N ASN A 78 4.18 13.30 0.63
CA ASN A 78 5.11 13.71 -0.41
C ASN A 78 4.87 15.15 -0.82
N THR A 79 5.85 16.01 -0.60
CA THR A 79 5.74 17.46 -0.80
C THR A 79 5.86 17.94 -2.25
N LYS A 80 6.08 17.04 -3.21
CA LYS A 80 6.30 17.40 -4.62
C LYS A 80 5.47 16.53 -5.59
N GLY A 81 4.19 16.83 -5.69
CA GLY A 81 3.28 16.15 -6.62
C GLY A 81 3.25 14.64 -6.40
N ALA A 82 3.44 13.85 -7.44
CA ALA A 82 3.45 12.38 -7.37
C ALA A 82 4.86 11.79 -7.55
N ASP A 83 5.91 12.54 -7.25
CA ASP A 83 7.31 12.09 -7.43
C ASP A 83 7.79 11.34 -6.18
N CYS A 84 7.31 10.14 -5.97
CA CYS A 84 7.71 9.26 -4.87
C CYS A 84 7.43 7.78 -5.16
N ALA A 85 7.71 6.93 -4.19
CA ALA A 85 7.48 5.51 -4.09
C ALA A 85 8.59 4.64 -4.72
N TYR A 86 8.26 3.64 -5.56
CA TYR A 86 9.14 2.51 -5.88
C TYR A 86 9.63 1.81 -4.60
N PRO A 87 8.72 1.40 -3.72
CA PRO A 87 9.10 0.87 -2.43
C PRO A 87 9.76 -0.50 -2.54
N GLY A 88 10.74 -0.76 -1.66
CA GLY A 88 11.11 -2.09 -1.24
C GLY A 88 10.22 -2.52 -0.07
N LEU A 89 9.97 -3.82 0.11
CA LEU A 89 9.16 -4.33 1.22
C LEU A 89 9.66 -5.71 1.65
N GLU A 90 9.91 -5.86 2.95
CA GLU A 90 10.30 -7.14 3.56
C GLU A 90 9.55 -7.35 4.89
N LEU A 91 9.25 -8.61 5.20
CA LEU A 91 8.74 -9.05 6.49
C LEU A 91 9.85 -9.78 7.24
N LEU A 92 10.24 -9.25 8.39
CA LEU A 92 11.25 -9.85 9.25
C LEU A 92 10.66 -10.99 10.10
N PRO A 93 11.50 -11.89 10.65
CA PRO A 93 11.03 -13.03 11.46
C PRO A 93 10.27 -12.65 12.74
N ASP A 94 10.38 -11.42 13.21
CA ASP A 94 9.67 -10.87 14.37
C ASP A 94 8.38 -10.11 14.01
N ASP A 95 7.88 -10.33 12.79
CA ASP A 95 6.70 -9.68 12.20
C ASP A 95 6.86 -8.17 11.97
N THR A 96 8.08 -7.65 11.97
CA THR A 96 8.35 -6.27 11.57
C THR A 96 8.33 -6.15 10.05
N LEU A 97 7.47 -5.31 9.51
CA LEU A 97 7.47 -4.88 8.12
C LEU A 97 8.51 -3.77 7.95
N VAL A 98 9.44 -3.97 7.02
CA VAL A 98 10.44 -2.97 6.63
C VAL A 98 10.16 -2.53 5.21
N THR A 99 9.94 -1.24 4.99
CA THR A 99 9.63 -0.71 3.67
C THR A 99 10.40 0.59 3.39
N THR A 100 10.88 0.73 2.15
CA THR A 100 11.84 1.78 1.76
C THR A 100 11.46 2.40 0.41
N PRO A 101 10.82 3.57 0.37
CA PRO A 101 10.64 4.34 -0.85
C PRO A 101 11.66 5.48 -0.97
N TYR A 102 11.75 6.08 -2.15
CA TYR A 102 12.24 7.42 -2.31
C TYR A 102 11.07 8.42 -2.39
N GLY A 103 11.34 9.70 -2.11
CA GLY A 103 10.36 10.77 -2.27
C GLY A 103 10.87 12.10 -1.77
N HIS A 104 10.05 13.13 -1.92
CA HIS A 104 10.32 14.49 -1.43
C HIS A 104 9.62 14.68 -0.08
N TRP A 105 10.22 14.15 0.97
CA TRP A 105 9.64 14.11 2.31
C TRP A 105 9.78 15.42 3.09
N THR A 106 10.74 16.27 2.68
CA THR A 106 10.94 17.59 3.25
C THR A 106 10.80 18.66 2.16
N LYS A 107 9.95 19.66 2.42
CA LYS A 107 9.71 20.74 1.46
C LYS A 107 10.98 21.50 1.14
N GLY A 108 11.30 21.62 -0.15
CA GLY A 108 12.48 22.36 -0.65
C GLY A 108 13.76 21.54 -0.71
N GLU A 109 13.74 20.30 -0.24
CA GLU A 109 14.88 19.39 -0.35
C GLU A 109 14.81 18.50 -1.61
N ALA A 110 15.96 17.94 -1.99
CA ALA A 110 16.01 16.89 -3.01
C ALA A 110 15.31 15.61 -2.51
N ALA A 111 14.86 14.77 -3.43
CA ALA A 111 14.31 13.46 -3.08
C ALA A 111 15.37 12.61 -2.37
N TYR A 112 14.95 11.86 -1.37
CA TYR A 112 15.81 10.91 -0.65
C TYR A 112 15.06 9.66 -0.24
N VAL A 113 15.80 8.59 0.06
CA VAL A 113 15.25 7.31 0.52
C VAL A 113 15.04 7.35 2.02
N VAL A 114 13.91 6.86 2.47
CA VAL A 114 13.62 6.60 3.89
C VAL A 114 13.38 5.12 4.11
N THR A 115 13.52 4.67 5.36
CA THR A 115 13.11 3.33 5.77
C THR A 115 12.11 3.46 6.90
N VAL A 116 10.97 2.80 6.76
CA VAL A 116 9.95 2.72 7.80
C VAL A 116 9.90 1.29 8.32
N HIS A 117 9.94 1.14 9.63
CA HIS A 117 9.75 -0.11 10.35
C HIS A 117 8.42 0.00 11.10
N LEU A 118 7.54 -0.97 10.92
CA LEU A 118 6.23 -0.98 11.57
C LEU A 118 5.76 -2.41 11.82
N LYS A 119 4.85 -2.57 12.77
CA LYS A 119 4.13 -3.82 12.99
C LYS A 119 2.67 -3.64 12.59
N LEU A 120 2.09 -4.67 11.95
CA LEU A 120 0.70 -4.62 11.52
C LEU A 120 -0.25 -4.43 12.72
N SER A 121 0.08 -5.02 13.88
CA SER A 121 -0.67 -4.84 15.13
C SER A 121 -0.77 -3.37 15.57
N GLU A 122 0.28 -2.58 15.38
CA GLU A 122 0.29 -1.15 15.71
C GLU A 122 -0.64 -0.36 14.78
N LEU A 123 -0.62 -0.70 13.48
CA LEU A 123 -1.55 -0.10 12.51
C LEU A 123 -3.00 -0.46 12.80
N ASP A 124 -3.28 -1.70 13.20
CA ASP A 124 -4.61 -2.17 13.58
C ASP A 124 -5.16 -1.39 14.79
N GLU A 125 -4.33 -1.12 15.79
CA GLU A 125 -4.72 -0.31 16.95
C GLU A 125 -5.07 1.14 16.55
N HIS A 126 -4.24 1.74 15.70
CA HIS A 126 -4.52 3.07 15.15
C HIS A 126 -5.81 3.09 14.33
N ALA A 127 -6.01 2.12 13.45
CA ALA A 127 -7.22 2.04 12.63
C ALA A 127 -8.49 1.92 13.48
N LYS A 128 -8.48 1.10 14.54
CA LYS A 128 -9.59 1.00 15.50
C LYS A 128 -9.89 2.33 16.20
N ALA A 129 -8.85 3.04 16.62
CA ALA A 129 -9.00 4.35 17.29
C ALA A 129 -9.60 5.43 16.38
N TRP A 130 -9.39 5.33 15.05
CA TRP A 130 -9.99 6.24 14.06
C TRP A 130 -11.44 5.90 13.74
N ALA A 131 -11.79 4.61 13.72
CA ALA A 131 -13.17 4.17 13.47
C ALA A 131 -14.16 4.52 14.59
N LEU A 132 -13.67 4.89 15.79
CA LEU A 132 -14.47 5.27 16.95
C LEU A 132 -14.71 6.79 17.06
N LYS A 133 -14.22 7.60 16.11
CA LYS A 133 -14.41 9.06 16.02
C LYS A 133 -15.39 9.44 14.94
#